data_5dce9df891d7829d948a99e4ff8c08de
#
_entry.id   5dce9df891d7829d948a99e4ff8c08de
#
_cell.length_a   1.000
_cell.length_b   1.000
_cell.length_c   1.000
_cell.angle_alpha   90.00
_cell.angle_beta   90.00
_cell.angle_gamma   90.00
#
_symmetry.space_group_name_H-M   'P 1'
#
loop_
_entity.id
_entity.type
_entity.pdbx_description
1 polymer ?
#
loop_
_entity_poly.entity_id
_entity_poly.type
_entity_poly.pdbx_seq_one_letter_code
_entity_poly.pdbx_strand_id
1 'polypeptide(L)'
;NNIKGKYEDHHNVTYTPEAIEACVKLTSRYMTDRFLPDKAIDALDEAGSRVHITNIEVPKQILELEKQLEEVRELKNSVVKKQKFEEAAKLRDDEKKIEKDLAIAQEKWEEDSKSNRVVVTEDNVADVVSMMTGIPVNRIAQTESNKLAHLPELIKGKVIGQDDAVQKIAKSIQRNRAGLKDPNKPIGSF
;
A
#
# COMPACT_ATOMS: atom_id res chain seq x y z
N ASN A 1 7.31 6.43 -16.69
CA ASN A 1 6.08 7.08 -17.22
C ASN A 1 5.34 6.23 -18.28
N ASN A 2 6.03 5.44 -19.12
CA ASN A 2 5.36 4.67 -20.19
C ASN A 2 4.45 3.53 -19.67
N ILE A 3 4.69 3.02 -18.49
CA ILE A 3 3.91 1.93 -17.88
C ILE A 3 2.86 2.44 -16.88
N LYS A 4 2.97 3.71 -16.46
CA LYS A 4 2.09 4.33 -15.45
C LYS A 4 0.60 4.09 -15.76
N GLY A 5 0.17 4.44 -16.97
CA GLY A 5 -1.24 4.33 -17.37
C GLY A 5 -1.80 2.91 -17.26
N LYS A 6 -1.00 1.89 -17.59
CA LYS A 6 -1.43 0.49 -17.47
C LYS A 6 -1.68 0.07 -16.02
N TYR A 7 -0.82 0.51 -15.09
CA TYR A 7 -0.99 0.24 -13.67
C TYR A 7 -2.11 1.06 -13.06
N GLU A 8 -2.30 2.32 -13.51
CA GLU A 8 -3.45 3.14 -13.12
C GLU A 8 -4.78 2.50 -13.51
N ASP A 9 -4.86 1.95 -14.73
CA ASP A 9 -6.06 1.26 -15.20
C ASP A 9 -6.27 -0.10 -14.51
N HIS A 10 -5.18 -0.82 -14.24
CA HIS A 10 -5.24 -2.14 -13.60
C HIS A 10 -5.71 -2.07 -12.14
N HIS A 11 -5.17 -1.12 -11.38
CA HIS A 11 -5.51 -0.96 -9.96
C HIS A 11 -6.61 0.08 -9.71
N ASN A 12 -7.11 0.72 -10.75
CA ASN A 12 -8.10 1.80 -10.66
C ASN A 12 -7.67 2.94 -9.72
N VAL A 13 -6.41 3.36 -9.82
CA VAL A 13 -5.78 4.42 -9.03
C VAL A 13 -5.13 5.48 -9.92
N THR A 14 -4.67 6.57 -9.34
CA THR A 14 -3.87 7.60 -10.02
C THR A 14 -2.60 7.84 -9.24
N TYR A 15 -1.43 7.68 -9.88
CA TYR A 15 -0.15 7.95 -9.23
C TYR A 15 0.26 9.42 -9.39
N THR A 16 0.66 10.05 -8.29
CA THR A 16 1.27 11.37 -8.36
C THR A 16 2.70 11.28 -8.94
N PRO A 17 3.23 12.36 -9.55
CA PRO A 17 4.63 12.38 -10.00
C PRO A 17 5.61 12.08 -8.86
N GLU A 18 5.35 12.60 -7.68
CA GLU A 18 6.13 12.40 -6.46
C GLU A 18 6.15 10.93 -6.03
N ALA A 19 5.00 10.24 -6.11
CA ALA A 19 4.90 8.80 -5.84
C ALA A 19 5.79 7.98 -6.77
N ILE A 20 5.82 8.30 -8.06
CA ILE A 20 6.67 7.60 -9.03
C ILE A 20 8.16 7.83 -8.73
N GLU A 21 8.54 9.07 -8.41
CA GLU A 21 9.91 9.37 -7.99
C GLU A 21 10.28 8.64 -6.70
N ALA A 22 9.36 8.57 -5.74
CA ALA A 22 9.54 7.85 -4.48
C ALA A 22 9.76 6.36 -4.72
N CYS A 23 9.03 5.71 -5.63
CA CYS A 23 9.26 4.31 -6.00
C CYS A 23 10.71 4.07 -6.41
N VAL A 24 11.29 4.95 -7.22
CA VAL A 24 12.69 4.82 -7.66
C VAL A 24 13.67 5.14 -6.55
N LYS A 25 13.48 6.27 -5.85
CA LYS A 25 14.40 6.77 -4.82
C LYS A 25 14.45 5.83 -3.60
N LEU A 26 13.28 5.43 -3.09
CA LEU A 26 13.20 4.62 -1.88
C LEU A 26 13.65 3.18 -2.14
N THR A 27 13.25 2.56 -3.24
CA THR A 27 13.72 1.22 -3.56
C THR A 27 15.21 1.18 -3.88
N SER A 28 15.75 2.20 -4.56
CA SER A 28 17.19 2.31 -4.80
C SER A 28 17.98 2.40 -3.49
N ARG A 29 17.43 3.10 -2.49
CA ARG A 29 18.09 3.36 -1.21
C ARG A 29 17.98 2.20 -0.22
N TYR A 30 16.82 1.54 -0.17
CA TYR A 30 16.49 0.58 0.89
C TYR A 30 16.42 -0.88 0.42
N MET A 31 16.29 -1.14 -0.88
CA MET A 31 16.28 -2.49 -1.46
C MET A 31 17.58 -2.75 -2.21
N THR A 32 18.46 -3.54 -1.60
CA THR A 32 19.79 -3.85 -2.15
C THR A 32 19.86 -5.19 -2.86
N ASP A 33 18.86 -6.03 -2.69
CA ASP A 33 18.74 -7.40 -3.22
C ASP A 33 18.21 -7.48 -4.65
N ARG A 34 17.69 -6.37 -5.18
CA ARG A 34 17.11 -6.29 -6.53
C ARG A 34 17.63 -5.09 -7.31
N PHE A 35 17.49 -5.14 -8.64
CA PHE A 35 17.96 -4.10 -9.54
C PHE A 35 16.83 -3.22 -10.06
N LEU A 36 17.16 -2.01 -10.47
CA LEU A 36 16.26 -1.15 -11.25
C LEU A 36 16.22 -1.65 -12.71
N PRO A 37 15.09 -1.59 -13.38
CA PRO A 37 13.81 -0.94 -12.96
C PRO A 37 12.87 -1.81 -12.12
N ASP A 38 13.11 -3.12 -12.03
CA ASP A 38 12.16 -4.11 -11.52
C ASP A 38 11.67 -3.77 -10.09
N LYS A 39 12.58 -3.50 -9.17
CA LYS A 39 12.21 -3.15 -7.78
C LYS A 39 11.33 -1.90 -7.67
N ALA A 40 11.48 -0.92 -8.57
CA ALA A 40 10.64 0.27 -8.58
C ALA A 40 9.26 -0.01 -9.17
N ILE A 41 9.19 -0.93 -10.12
CA ILE A 41 7.93 -1.42 -10.71
C ILE A 41 7.16 -2.24 -9.68
N ASP A 42 7.83 -3.14 -8.96
CA ASP A 42 7.22 -3.93 -7.88
C ASP A 42 6.63 -3.01 -6.80
N ALA A 43 7.36 -1.97 -6.38
CA ALA A 43 6.88 -1.01 -5.39
C ALA A 43 5.68 -0.18 -5.91
N LEU A 44 5.67 0.15 -7.19
CA LEU A 44 4.56 0.86 -7.83
C LEU A 44 3.30 -0.02 -7.87
N ASP A 45 3.45 -1.28 -8.27
CA ASP A 45 2.37 -2.27 -8.36
C ASP A 45 1.75 -2.53 -6.99
N GLU A 46 2.57 -2.82 -6.01
CA GLU A 46 2.14 -3.06 -4.61
C GLU A 46 1.47 -1.83 -4.00
N ALA A 47 1.99 -0.61 -4.26
CA ALA A 47 1.39 0.62 -3.76
C ALA A 47 -0.01 0.87 -4.38
N GLY A 48 -0.17 0.62 -5.67
CA GLY A 48 -1.47 0.71 -6.34
C GLY A 48 -2.48 -0.29 -5.81
N SER A 49 -2.08 -1.55 -5.73
CA SER A 49 -2.90 -2.64 -5.20
C SER A 49 -3.36 -2.35 -3.77
N ARG A 50 -2.43 -1.95 -2.90
CA ARG A 50 -2.72 -1.67 -1.49
C ARG A 50 -3.66 -0.49 -1.29
N VAL A 51 -3.41 0.62 -1.99
CA VAL A 51 -4.28 1.80 -1.93
C VAL A 51 -5.68 1.45 -2.44
N HIS A 52 -5.78 0.69 -3.51
CA HIS A 52 -7.05 0.19 -4.02
C HIS A 52 -7.81 -0.61 -2.96
N ILE A 53 -7.18 -1.66 -2.40
CA ILE A 53 -7.81 -2.55 -1.40
C ILE A 53 -8.20 -1.79 -0.13
N THR A 54 -7.36 -0.86 0.34
CA THR A 54 -7.61 -0.12 1.58
C THR A 54 -8.77 0.88 1.42
N ASN A 55 -9.01 1.38 0.22
CA ASN A 55 -10.04 2.38 -0.07
C ASN A 55 -11.29 1.82 -0.74
N ILE A 56 -11.41 0.49 -0.89
CA ILE A 56 -12.66 -0.15 -1.33
C ILE A 56 -13.67 -0.07 -0.18
N GLU A 57 -14.59 0.88 -0.28
CA GLU A 57 -15.78 0.92 0.56
C GLU A 57 -16.93 0.28 -0.18
N VAL A 58 -17.36 -0.90 0.28
CA VAL A 58 -18.58 -1.54 -0.24
C VAL A 58 -19.79 -0.76 0.28
N PRO A 59 -20.71 -0.27 -0.59
CA PRO A 59 -21.88 0.44 -0.15
C PRO A 59 -22.74 -0.40 0.81
N LYS A 60 -23.26 0.22 1.86
CA LYS A 60 -24.11 -0.45 2.85
C LYS A 60 -25.31 -1.15 2.22
N GLN A 61 -25.78 -0.63 1.11
CA GLN A 61 -26.89 -1.18 0.34
C GLN A 61 -26.58 -2.59 -0.20
N ILE A 62 -25.36 -2.81 -0.69
CA ILE A 62 -24.92 -4.14 -1.18
C ILE A 62 -24.85 -5.13 -0.01
N LEU A 63 -24.24 -4.72 1.13
CA LEU A 63 -24.13 -5.55 2.32
C LEU A 63 -25.51 -5.93 2.90
N GLU A 64 -26.48 -5.00 2.85
CA GLU A 64 -27.85 -5.28 3.29
C GLU A 64 -28.57 -6.25 2.35
N LEU A 65 -28.39 -6.11 1.03
CA LEU A 65 -28.97 -7.03 0.05
C LEU A 65 -28.35 -8.43 0.15
N GLU A 66 -27.03 -8.53 0.36
CA GLU A 66 -26.35 -9.82 0.58
C GLU A 66 -26.88 -10.52 1.84
N LYS A 67 -27.06 -9.77 2.92
CA LYS A 67 -27.63 -10.31 4.15
C LYS A 67 -29.06 -10.78 3.98
N GLN A 68 -29.90 -10.01 3.31
CA GLN A 68 -31.27 -10.41 3.00
C GLN A 68 -31.33 -11.65 2.11
N LEU A 69 -30.42 -11.76 1.14
CA LEU A 69 -30.30 -12.93 0.29
C LEU A 69 -29.96 -14.18 1.09
N GLU A 70 -29.04 -14.08 2.04
CA GLU A 70 -28.65 -15.20 2.90
C GLU A 70 -29.80 -15.63 3.82
N GLU A 71 -30.51 -14.67 4.43
CA GLU A 71 -31.68 -14.93 5.27
C GLU A 71 -32.80 -15.63 4.47
N VAL A 72 -33.09 -15.17 3.25
CA VAL A 72 -34.11 -15.79 2.37
C VAL A 72 -33.70 -17.22 1.95
N ARG A 73 -32.41 -17.45 1.67
CA ARG A 73 -31.87 -18.77 1.34
C ARG A 73 -31.99 -19.76 2.51
N GLU A 74 -31.68 -19.31 3.73
CA GLU A 74 -31.83 -20.13 4.94
C GLU A 74 -33.30 -20.48 5.19
N LEU A 75 -34.19 -19.49 5.11
CA LEU A 75 -35.63 -19.69 5.24
C LEU A 75 -36.16 -20.66 4.18
N LYS A 76 -35.79 -20.48 2.92
CA LYS A 76 -36.16 -21.39 1.83
C LYS A 76 -35.72 -22.82 2.13
N ASN A 77 -34.48 -23.04 2.56
CA ASN A 77 -33.97 -24.36 2.91
C ASN A 77 -34.75 -24.98 4.08
N SER A 78 -35.13 -24.20 5.08
CA SER A 78 -35.90 -24.67 6.22
C SER A 78 -37.34 -25.08 5.84
N VAL A 79 -37.97 -24.29 4.94
CA VAL A 79 -39.33 -24.53 4.45
C VAL A 79 -39.39 -25.75 3.52
N VAL A 80 -38.36 -25.96 2.67
CA VAL A 80 -38.22 -27.15 1.83
C VAL A 80 -38.09 -28.41 2.68
N LYS A 81 -37.29 -28.36 3.77
CA LYS A 81 -37.19 -29.48 4.71
C LYS A 81 -38.53 -29.82 5.38
N LYS A 82 -39.43 -28.86 5.54
CA LYS A 82 -40.77 -29.01 6.09
C LYS A 82 -41.81 -29.38 5.04
N GLN A 83 -41.39 -29.63 3.78
CA GLN A 83 -42.24 -29.99 2.62
C GLN A 83 -43.33 -28.97 2.28
N LYS A 84 -43.14 -27.69 2.63
CA LYS A 84 -44.08 -26.60 2.34
C LYS A 84 -43.75 -25.94 0.99
N PHE A 85 -44.06 -26.60 -0.09
CA PHE A 85 -43.62 -26.19 -1.44
C PHE A 85 -44.21 -24.86 -1.94
N GLU A 86 -45.40 -24.46 -1.51
CA GLU A 86 -46.00 -23.17 -1.90
C GLU A 86 -45.23 -21.98 -1.26
N GLU A 87 -44.84 -22.12 0.03
CA GLU A 87 -44.05 -21.11 0.70
C GLU A 87 -42.64 -21.05 0.10
N ALA A 88 -42.07 -22.18 -0.25
CA ALA A 88 -40.74 -22.28 -0.89
C ALA A 88 -40.73 -21.62 -2.30
N ALA A 89 -41.86 -21.70 -3.04
CA ALA A 89 -41.99 -21.04 -4.34
C ALA A 89 -42.00 -19.51 -4.23
N LYS A 90 -42.69 -18.94 -3.23
CA LYS A 90 -42.66 -17.51 -2.94
C LYS A 90 -41.23 -17.02 -2.55
N LEU A 91 -40.58 -17.73 -1.65
CA LEU A 91 -39.21 -17.40 -1.24
C LEU A 91 -38.21 -17.48 -2.40
N ARG A 92 -38.44 -18.36 -3.38
CA ARG A 92 -37.66 -18.44 -4.61
C ARG A 92 -37.84 -17.20 -5.50
N ASP A 93 -39.07 -16.67 -5.58
CA ASP A 93 -39.34 -15.46 -6.35
C ASP A 93 -38.75 -14.23 -5.65
N ASP A 94 -38.79 -14.17 -4.32
CA ASP A 94 -38.14 -13.12 -3.54
C ASP A 94 -36.60 -13.20 -3.66
N GLU A 95 -36.01 -14.40 -3.60
CA GLU A 95 -34.58 -14.62 -3.86
C GLU A 95 -34.15 -14.04 -5.21
N LYS A 96 -34.91 -14.36 -6.27
CA LYS A 96 -34.61 -13.85 -7.60
C LYS A 96 -34.73 -12.32 -7.74
N LYS A 97 -35.62 -11.69 -6.97
CA LYS A 97 -35.74 -10.22 -6.96
C LYS A 97 -34.51 -9.61 -6.30
N ILE A 98 -34.13 -10.14 -5.11
CA ILE A 98 -32.96 -9.65 -4.36
C ILE A 98 -31.68 -9.86 -5.19
N GLU A 99 -31.53 -11.00 -5.88
CA GLU A 99 -30.39 -11.27 -6.77
C GLU A 99 -30.31 -10.25 -7.92
N LYS A 100 -31.45 -9.84 -8.50
CA LYS A 100 -31.46 -8.81 -9.55
C LYS A 100 -31.11 -7.43 -9.00
N ASP A 101 -31.67 -7.07 -7.85
CA ASP A 101 -31.39 -5.80 -7.21
C ASP A 101 -29.91 -5.70 -6.78
N LEU A 102 -29.35 -6.81 -6.29
CA LEU A 102 -27.93 -6.94 -5.97
C LEU A 102 -27.05 -6.76 -7.22
N ALA A 103 -27.39 -7.42 -8.32
CA ALA A 103 -26.64 -7.30 -9.58
C ALA A 103 -26.63 -5.85 -10.10
N ILE A 104 -27.78 -5.17 -10.06
CA ILE A 104 -27.89 -3.75 -10.46
C ILE A 104 -27.05 -2.85 -9.52
N ALA A 105 -27.12 -3.11 -8.22
CA ALA A 105 -26.35 -2.33 -7.25
C ALA A 105 -24.83 -2.54 -7.40
N GLN A 106 -24.40 -3.77 -7.69
CA GLN A 106 -23.00 -4.10 -7.96
C GLN A 106 -22.50 -3.45 -9.25
N GLU A 107 -23.27 -3.53 -10.34
CA GLU A 107 -22.93 -2.89 -11.62
C GLU A 107 -22.76 -1.37 -11.48
N LYS A 108 -23.69 -0.73 -10.79
CA LYS A 108 -23.62 0.70 -10.50
C LYS A 108 -22.42 1.07 -9.63
N TRP A 109 -22.11 0.27 -8.62
CA TRP A 109 -20.95 0.49 -7.78
C TRP A 109 -19.63 0.30 -8.55
N GLU A 110 -19.55 -0.66 -9.47
CA GLU A 110 -18.38 -0.84 -10.33
C GLU A 110 -18.19 0.35 -11.28
N GLU A 111 -19.26 0.91 -11.84
CA GLU A 111 -19.19 2.12 -12.68
C GLU A 111 -18.75 3.34 -11.88
N ASP A 112 -19.31 3.55 -10.69
CA ASP A 112 -18.94 4.64 -9.78
C ASP A 112 -17.49 4.49 -9.30
N SER A 113 -17.05 3.28 -9.01
CA SER A 113 -15.67 2.97 -8.61
C SER A 113 -14.67 3.26 -9.73
N LYS A 114 -15.00 2.96 -10.99
CA LYS A 114 -14.15 3.28 -12.16
C LYS A 114 -13.97 4.78 -12.39
N SER A 115 -14.99 5.58 -12.03
CA SER A 115 -14.94 7.03 -12.17
C SER A 115 -14.17 7.73 -11.04
N ASN A 116 -14.14 7.13 -9.85
CA ASN A 116 -13.48 7.68 -8.65
C ASN A 116 -12.14 6.96 -8.35
N ARG A 117 -11.10 7.33 -9.12
CA ARG A 117 -9.75 6.77 -8.88
C ARG A 117 -9.13 7.36 -7.62
N VAL A 118 -8.65 6.51 -6.74
CA VAL A 118 -7.93 6.91 -5.53
C VAL A 118 -6.50 7.33 -5.90
N VAL A 119 -6.01 8.39 -5.24
CA VAL A 119 -4.67 8.94 -5.51
C VAL A 119 -3.63 8.24 -4.65
N VAL A 120 -2.60 7.70 -5.28
CA VAL A 120 -1.41 7.12 -4.62
C VAL A 120 -0.39 8.21 -4.42
N THR A 121 -0.02 8.47 -3.17
CA THR A 121 0.94 9.50 -2.75
C THR A 121 2.32 8.92 -2.43
N GLU A 122 3.30 9.78 -2.22
CA GLU A 122 4.64 9.40 -1.74
C GLU A 122 4.59 8.62 -0.42
N ASP A 123 3.69 8.99 0.50
CA ASP A 123 3.53 8.32 1.79
C ASP A 123 3.09 6.88 1.63
N ASN A 124 2.15 6.61 0.71
CA ASN A 124 1.71 5.25 0.41
C ASN A 124 2.87 4.38 -0.10
N VAL A 125 3.71 4.94 -0.97
CA VAL A 125 4.90 4.23 -1.46
C VAL A 125 5.91 3.98 -0.34
N ALA A 126 6.11 4.95 0.54
CA ALA A 126 7.01 4.81 1.68
C ALA A 126 6.54 3.73 2.67
N ASP A 127 5.22 3.60 2.89
CA ASP A 127 4.63 2.52 3.68
C ASP A 127 4.88 1.14 3.05
N VAL A 128 4.71 1.03 1.74
CA VAL A 128 4.96 -0.20 0.99
C VAL A 128 6.43 -0.59 1.07
N VAL A 129 7.35 0.33 0.78
CA VAL A 129 8.80 0.05 0.88
C VAL A 129 9.18 -0.31 2.32
N SER A 130 8.55 0.32 3.32
CA SER A 130 8.76 -0.04 4.74
C SER A 130 8.35 -1.48 5.03
N MET A 131 7.23 -1.94 4.46
CA MET A 131 6.79 -3.33 4.61
C MET A 131 7.71 -4.32 3.89
N MET A 132 8.10 -3.99 2.64
CA MET A 132 8.96 -4.87 1.83
C MET A 132 10.35 -5.04 2.44
N THR A 133 10.88 -4.01 3.09
CA THR A 133 12.24 -3.97 3.63
C THR A 133 12.32 -4.20 5.15
N GLY A 134 11.21 -4.04 5.86
CA GLY A 134 11.18 -4.00 7.33
C GLY A 134 11.76 -2.72 7.94
N ILE A 135 12.10 -1.72 7.13
CA ILE A 135 12.71 -0.45 7.57
C ILE A 135 11.62 0.64 7.61
N PRO A 136 11.35 1.30 8.74
CA PRO A 136 10.31 2.33 8.87
C PRO A 136 10.69 3.62 8.13
N VAL A 137 10.52 3.63 6.80
CA VAL A 137 10.96 4.70 5.90
C VAL A 137 10.29 6.04 6.23
N ASN A 138 9.00 6.06 6.57
CA ASN A 138 8.24 7.27 6.88
C ASN A 138 8.75 8.04 8.10
N ARG A 139 9.29 7.33 9.10
CA ARG A 139 9.85 7.95 10.31
C ARG A 139 11.29 8.44 10.13
N ILE A 140 11.95 7.93 9.10
CA ILE A 140 13.38 8.17 8.89
C ILE A 140 13.63 9.48 8.16
N ALA A 141 12.79 9.88 7.21
CA ALA A 141 13.05 11.02 6.35
C ALA A 141 13.12 12.37 7.09
N GLN A 142 12.28 12.63 8.09
CA GLN A 142 12.28 13.88 8.85
C GLN A 142 13.22 13.85 10.07
N THR A 143 13.35 12.69 10.72
CA THR A 143 14.20 12.54 11.91
C THR A 143 15.66 12.23 11.58
N GLU A 144 15.97 11.62 10.44
CA GLU A 144 17.34 11.28 10.04
C GLU A 144 18.19 12.53 9.79
N SER A 145 17.66 13.53 9.12
CA SER A 145 18.44 14.75 8.84
C SER A 145 18.90 15.43 10.14
N ASN A 146 18.00 15.53 11.11
CA ASN A 146 18.31 16.10 12.42
C ASN A 146 19.23 15.20 13.25
N LYS A 147 19.00 13.89 13.24
CA LYS A 147 19.88 12.92 13.93
C LYS A 147 21.26 12.85 13.31
N LEU A 148 21.38 12.95 11.99
CA LEU A 148 22.66 12.96 11.30
C LEU A 148 23.44 14.26 11.55
N ALA A 149 22.76 15.39 11.70
CA ALA A 149 23.41 16.66 12.07
C ALA A 149 24.04 16.55 13.48
N HIS A 150 23.35 15.93 14.44
CA HIS A 150 23.79 15.75 15.83
C HIS A 150 24.49 14.40 16.09
N LEU A 151 24.84 13.65 15.06
CA LEU A 151 25.49 12.34 15.18
C LEU A 151 26.79 12.36 15.99
N PRO A 152 27.70 13.35 15.80
CA PRO A 152 28.92 13.44 16.61
C PRO A 152 28.63 13.53 18.11
N GLU A 153 27.63 14.34 18.49
CA GLU A 153 27.24 14.56 19.89
C GLU A 153 26.62 13.32 20.51
N LEU A 154 25.77 12.61 19.75
CA LEU A 154 25.17 11.35 20.19
C LEU A 154 26.20 10.26 20.42
N ILE A 155 27.25 10.18 19.58
CA ILE A 155 28.32 9.20 19.76
C ILE A 155 29.21 9.58 20.94
N LYS A 156 29.56 10.85 21.10
CA LYS A 156 30.36 11.36 22.24
C LYS A 156 29.70 11.12 23.59
N GLY A 157 28.36 11.10 23.63
CA GLY A 157 27.63 10.73 24.85
C GLY A 157 27.83 9.27 25.30
N LYS A 158 28.30 8.39 24.39
CA LYS A 158 28.54 6.97 24.65
C LYS A 158 30.02 6.59 24.61
N VAL A 159 30.84 7.32 23.88
CA VAL A 159 32.29 7.07 23.70
C VAL A 159 33.07 8.26 24.25
N ILE A 160 33.83 8.03 25.32
CA ILE A 160 34.62 9.04 26.00
C ILE A 160 36.05 8.99 25.48
N GLY A 161 36.60 10.15 25.11
CA GLY A 161 38.04 10.32 24.87
C GLY A 161 38.54 9.98 23.45
N GLN A 162 37.65 9.87 22.42
CA GLN A 162 38.06 9.63 21.03
C GLN A 162 37.41 10.63 20.06
N ASP A 163 37.49 11.90 20.35
CA ASP A 163 36.79 12.96 19.62
C ASP A 163 37.13 13.00 18.13
N ASP A 164 38.41 12.84 17.76
CA ASP A 164 38.83 12.86 16.35
C ASP A 164 38.30 11.67 15.55
N ALA A 165 38.30 10.48 16.16
CA ALA A 165 37.78 9.27 15.54
C ALA A 165 36.27 9.39 15.35
N VAL A 166 35.52 9.86 16.35
CA VAL A 166 34.08 10.08 16.31
C VAL A 166 33.72 11.07 15.21
N GLN A 167 34.45 12.18 15.06
CA GLN A 167 34.21 13.15 14.01
C GLN A 167 34.48 12.58 12.62
N LYS A 168 35.53 11.79 12.42
CA LYS A 168 35.84 11.15 11.14
C LYS A 168 34.74 10.16 10.74
N ILE A 169 34.29 9.33 11.68
CA ILE A 169 33.20 8.37 11.46
C ILE A 169 31.90 9.09 11.11
N ALA A 170 31.51 10.08 11.90
CA ALA A 170 30.30 10.84 11.68
C ALA A 170 30.28 11.54 10.31
N LYS A 171 31.37 12.18 9.91
CA LYS A 171 31.53 12.80 8.59
C LYS A 171 31.42 11.78 7.45
N SER A 172 31.97 10.58 7.61
CA SER A 172 31.87 9.53 6.60
C SER A 172 30.46 9.02 6.44
N ILE A 173 29.73 8.86 7.54
CA ILE A 173 28.31 8.47 7.54
C ILE A 173 27.46 9.59 6.89
N GLN A 174 27.69 10.85 7.27
CA GLN A 174 26.99 12.01 6.69
C GLN A 174 27.19 12.10 5.18
N ARG A 175 28.43 11.94 4.67
CA ARG A 175 28.72 11.92 3.22
C ARG A 175 28.02 10.78 2.51
N ASN A 176 28.00 9.59 3.09
CA ASN A 176 27.31 8.44 2.50
C ASN A 176 25.81 8.70 2.39
N ARG A 177 25.20 9.25 3.43
CA ARG A 177 23.76 9.59 3.43
C ARG A 177 23.41 10.77 2.52
N ALA A 178 24.33 11.68 2.29
CA ALA A 178 24.19 12.76 1.31
C ALA A 178 24.33 12.30 -0.15
N GLY A 179 24.56 10.99 -0.39
CA GLY A 179 24.71 10.46 -1.75
C GLY A 179 26.04 10.79 -2.44
N LEU A 180 27.01 11.32 -1.70
CA LEU A 180 28.33 11.75 -2.23
C LEU A 180 29.36 10.62 -2.30
N LYS A 181 28.91 9.35 -2.28
CA LYS A 181 29.75 8.17 -2.25
C LYS A 181 29.42 7.20 -3.38
N ASP A 182 30.47 6.53 -3.87
CA ASP A 182 30.35 5.39 -4.78
C ASP A 182 29.66 4.20 -4.05
N PRO A 183 28.52 3.68 -4.55
CA PRO A 183 27.78 2.60 -3.89
C PRO A 183 28.60 1.31 -3.71
N ASN A 184 29.60 1.07 -4.55
CA ASN A 184 30.43 -0.15 -4.53
C ASN A 184 31.61 -0.10 -3.56
N LYS A 185 31.83 1.04 -2.86
CA LYS A 185 32.95 1.19 -1.90
C LYS A 185 32.45 1.15 -0.46
N PRO A 186 33.27 0.67 0.52
CA PRO A 186 32.93 0.71 1.93
C PRO A 186 32.74 2.15 2.44
N ILE A 187 31.94 2.36 3.49
CA ILE A 187 31.62 3.69 4.05
C ILE A 187 32.87 4.46 4.44
N GLY A 188 33.88 3.77 4.90
CA GLY A 188 35.19 4.26 5.24
C GLY A 188 36.04 3.12 5.79
N SER A 189 37.37 3.31 5.76
CA SER A 189 38.34 2.50 6.51
C SER A 189 38.95 3.39 7.58
N PHE A 190 38.93 2.94 8.84
CA PHE A 190 39.35 3.69 10.00
C PHE A 190 40.42 2.93 10.76
#